data_f708603f2a92eecddf483e87f3658363
#
_entry.id   f708603f2a92eecddf483e87f3658363
#
_cell.length_a   1.000
_cell.length_b   1.000
_cell.length_c   1.000
_cell.angle_alpha   90.00
_cell.angle_beta   90.00
_cell.angle_gamma   90.00
#
_symmetry.space_group_name_H-M   'P 1'
#
loop_
_entity.id
_entity.type
_entity.pdbx_description
1 polymer ?
#
loop_
_entity_poly.entity_id
_entity_poly.type
_entity_poly.pdbx_seq_one_letter_code
_entity_poly.pdbx_strand_id
1 'polypeptide(L)'
;MLSGRLCAQAESLQELQQLLHQHVNNIDGIAVAAAYTRAGKLCQRDAALAQSPAARELLQHLDQLLPSVCAQLGPRELSNIIWSCAYTQHTGPVAPLLADFMQPKILSAANCHDVANVLRTLAILKWQVPQQQLGQLAAAVAGQADKATPQQISNSVWALGKLGYQMLQQQLTVLLAAFTTEGMLARANTQDIANLLLGMAYLGQQVPAAQLQLLLAAYVSKRSGAKAQDIGNLLWAVSGMRQQVQTEHLGQLQAAFVQQLELLLAALVEQLHRAMPQEIPNTLLACARFRHVPEQLLAALQQQPQHMQRFLTGANPQELANTVLACGMLGHYSELLLGGALQQAVKLLQQDSSKFTFQGLSNLCWAMAVLNLHQYVPAVLQLAEAASRVWDSAAPQNWQQLHQVQLWLLDLAAAEGGKGAGLLQVLSKQQLDECRQAWQDQVASNSAAKPSAMQQQVSKALQQLLGWRVPPKQEVLTDDRNFSVDIVAVTAAGVRLAVEVDGPTHFVNVGGRWEVEGPTQYRNRALTARGYTVISIPWREWAQMKGAQQQQQQYLLDKLKGETYSLFSACSWHLESACPLHLQATALH
;
A
#
# COMPACT_ATOMS: atom_id res chain seq x y z
N MET A 1 37.19 -39.97 -8.35
CA MET A 1 36.19 -39.01 -8.86
C MET A 1 35.75 -38.14 -7.73
N LEU A 2 35.77 -36.84 -7.93
CA LEU A 2 35.14 -35.91 -7.00
C LEU A 2 33.64 -36.20 -7.02
N SER A 3 33.10 -36.68 -5.91
CA SER A 3 31.66 -36.88 -5.86
C SER A 3 30.98 -35.56 -5.50
N GLY A 4 29.84 -35.25 -6.11
CA GLY A 4 29.03 -34.10 -5.72
C GLY A 4 28.68 -34.09 -4.23
N ARG A 5 28.76 -35.26 -3.55
CA ARG A 5 28.58 -35.37 -2.09
C ARG A 5 29.70 -34.68 -1.32
N LEU A 6 30.98 -34.80 -1.73
CA LEU A 6 32.10 -34.11 -1.06
C LEU A 6 31.94 -32.57 -1.15
N CYS A 7 31.63 -32.06 -2.35
CA CYS A 7 31.36 -30.63 -2.50
C CYS A 7 30.16 -30.17 -1.63
N ALA A 8 29.12 -30.98 -1.51
CA ALA A 8 27.94 -30.66 -0.72
C ALA A 8 28.20 -30.63 0.79
N GLN A 9 29.26 -31.28 1.27
CA GLN A 9 29.61 -31.40 2.70
C GLN A 9 30.63 -30.34 3.17
N ALA A 10 31.34 -29.65 2.23
CA ALA A 10 32.34 -28.63 2.59
C ALA A 10 31.77 -27.60 3.56
N GLU A 11 32.48 -27.29 4.65
CA GLU A 11 32.02 -26.39 5.70
C GLU A 11 32.39 -24.92 5.45
N SER A 12 33.35 -24.69 4.54
CA SER A 12 33.80 -23.34 4.14
C SER A 12 34.03 -23.22 2.62
N LEU A 13 34.10 -21.97 2.15
CA LEU A 13 34.44 -21.67 0.75
C LEU A 13 35.86 -22.10 0.40
N GLN A 14 36.79 -21.96 1.36
CA GLN A 14 38.20 -22.38 1.18
C GLN A 14 38.32 -23.90 1.06
N GLU A 15 37.62 -24.65 1.90
CA GLU A 15 37.58 -26.10 1.80
C GLU A 15 37.01 -26.57 0.46
N LEU A 16 35.92 -25.92 0.01
CA LEU A 16 35.30 -26.22 -1.27
C LEU A 16 36.27 -25.96 -2.43
N GLN A 17 37.04 -24.89 -2.37
CA GLN A 17 38.05 -24.56 -3.38
C GLN A 17 39.21 -25.57 -3.36
N GLN A 18 39.67 -25.98 -2.18
CA GLN A 18 40.70 -27.02 -2.06
C GLN A 18 40.25 -28.36 -2.67
N LEU A 19 39.02 -28.78 -2.39
CA LEU A 19 38.45 -29.98 -2.97
C LEU A 19 38.41 -29.94 -4.51
N LEU A 20 38.05 -28.80 -5.10
CA LEU A 20 38.04 -28.63 -6.55
C LEU A 20 39.47 -28.70 -7.13
N HIS A 21 40.47 -28.08 -6.50
CA HIS A 21 41.85 -28.15 -6.95
C HIS A 21 42.44 -29.59 -6.86
N GLN A 22 42.16 -30.28 -5.76
CA GLN A 22 42.66 -31.66 -5.54
C GLN A 22 42.10 -32.67 -6.57
N HIS A 23 40.93 -32.36 -7.13
CA HIS A 23 40.22 -33.29 -8.04
C HIS A 23 40.01 -32.73 -9.47
N VAL A 24 40.81 -31.74 -9.88
CA VAL A 24 40.63 -30.99 -11.13
C VAL A 24 40.42 -31.89 -12.37
N ASN A 25 41.10 -33.03 -12.46
CA ASN A 25 41.02 -33.94 -13.58
C ASN A 25 39.77 -34.86 -13.57
N ASN A 26 38.96 -34.81 -12.53
CA ASN A 26 37.83 -35.72 -12.31
C ASN A 26 36.54 -34.97 -11.93
N ILE A 27 36.40 -33.70 -12.37
CA ILE A 27 35.23 -32.86 -12.10
C ILE A 27 34.21 -33.11 -13.24
N ASP A 28 32.99 -33.48 -12.86
CA ASP A 28 31.83 -33.57 -13.74
C ASP A 28 30.81 -32.46 -13.51
N GLY A 29 29.75 -32.39 -14.33
CA GLY A 29 28.69 -31.41 -14.22
C GLY A 29 27.97 -31.45 -12.86
N ILE A 30 27.83 -32.63 -12.25
CA ILE A 30 27.19 -32.81 -10.95
C ILE A 30 28.06 -32.20 -9.84
N ALA A 31 29.38 -32.38 -9.89
CA ALA A 31 30.31 -31.82 -8.94
C ALA A 31 30.34 -30.30 -9.03
N VAL A 32 30.36 -29.71 -10.25
CA VAL A 32 30.28 -28.25 -10.45
C VAL A 32 28.98 -27.68 -9.90
N ALA A 33 27.83 -28.27 -10.22
CA ALA A 33 26.52 -27.85 -9.72
C ALA A 33 26.43 -27.96 -8.18
N ALA A 34 26.99 -29.02 -7.60
CA ALA A 34 27.05 -29.19 -6.15
C ALA A 34 27.93 -28.12 -5.48
N ALA A 35 29.06 -27.75 -6.09
CA ALA A 35 29.94 -26.73 -5.60
C ALA A 35 29.28 -25.33 -5.62
N TYR A 36 28.65 -24.95 -6.73
CA TYR A 36 27.83 -23.72 -6.79
C TYR A 36 26.74 -23.71 -5.72
N THR A 37 25.99 -24.81 -5.62
CA THR A 37 24.90 -24.94 -4.63
C THR A 37 25.42 -24.79 -3.21
N ARG A 38 26.58 -25.37 -2.90
CA ARG A 38 27.19 -25.27 -1.57
C ARG A 38 27.66 -23.84 -1.28
N ALA A 39 28.31 -23.18 -2.23
CA ALA A 39 28.70 -21.78 -2.11
C ALA A 39 27.47 -20.89 -1.86
N GLY A 40 26.40 -21.08 -2.61
CA GLY A 40 25.13 -20.38 -2.37
C GLY A 40 24.54 -20.60 -1.00
N LYS A 41 24.58 -21.85 -0.46
CA LYS A 41 24.10 -22.16 0.91
C LYS A 41 24.96 -21.52 2.00
N LEU A 42 26.27 -21.46 1.82
CA LEU A 42 27.17 -20.80 2.75
C LEU A 42 26.90 -19.27 2.78
N CYS A 43 26.81 -18.64 1.62
CA CYS A 43 26.48 -17.22 1.50
C CYS A 43 25.03 -16.90 1.96
N GLN A 44 24.09 -17.83 1.86
CA GLN A 44 22.74 -17.66 2.40
C GLN A 44 22.72 -17.61 3.93
N ARG A 45 23.62 -18.38 4.59
CA ARG A 45 23.76 -18.38 6.05
C ARG A 45 24.49 -17.13 6.56
N ASP A 46 25.49 -16.69 5.82
CA ASP A 46 26.29 -15.51 6.12
C ASP A 46 26.48 -14.67 4.84
N ALA A 47 25.68 -13.62 4.72
CA ALA A 47 25.68 -12.76 3.55
C ALA A 47 27.03 -12.02 3.32
N ALA A 48 27.84 -11.83 4.37
CA ALA A 48 29.15 -11.19 4.25
C ALA A 48 30.12 -12.05 3.41
N LEU A 49 29.95 -13.38 3.42
CA LEU A 49 30.78 -14.28 2.62
C LEU A 49 30.67 -14.00 1.12
N ALA A 50 29.53 -13.55 0.61
CA ALA A 50 29.35 -13.25 -0.81
C ALA A 50 30.32 -12.19 -1.35
N GLN A 51 30.76 -11.27 -0.49
CA GLN A 51 31.71 -10.21 -0.84
C GLN A 51 33.18 -10.57 -0.51
N SER A 52 33.41 -11.76 0.03
CA SER A 52 34.76 -12.19 0.45
C SER A 52 35.66 -12.49 -0.76
N PRO A 53 37.00 -12.33 -0.62
CA PRO A 53 37.96 -12.77 -1.62
C PRO A 53 37.81 -14.26 -1.96
N ALA A 54 37.60 -15.11 -0.95
CA ALA A 54 37.42 -16.54 -1.12
C ALA A 54 36.18 -16.89 -1.99
N ALA A 55 35.06 -16.17 -1.85
CA ALA A 55 33.91 -16.34 -2.71
C ALA A 55 34.22 -15.97 -4.16
N ARG A 56 34.91 -14.85 -4.35
CA ARG A 56 35.29 -14.37 -5.69
C ARG A 56 36.20 -15.34 -6.43
N GLU A 57 37.25 -15.82 -5.76
CA GLU A 57 38.19 -16.78 -6.34
C GLU A 57 37.52 -18.12 -6.67
N LEU A 58 36.70 -18.65 -5.75
CA LEU A 58 35.94 -19.88 -5.96
C LEU A 58 34.99 -19.76 -7.17
N LEU A 59 34.21 -18.68 -7.24
CA LEU A 59 33.22 -18.49 -8.31
C LEU A 59 33.89 -18.27 -9.67
N GLN A 60 35.02 -17.55 -9.73
CA GLN A 60 35.81 -17.43 -10.94
C GLN A 60 36.35 -18.80 -11.40
N HIS A 61 36.83 -19.66 -10.49
CA HIS A 61 37.26 -20.99 -10.84
C HIS A 61 36.09 -21.86 -11.34
N LEU A 62 34.93 -21.79 -10.69
CA LEU A 62 33.75 -22.51 -11.14
C LEU A 62 33.27 -22.04 -12.53
N ASP A 63 33.34 -20.75 -12.83
CA ASP A 63 33.02 -20.20 -14.16
C ASP A 63 33.95 -20.74 -15.26
N GLN A 64 35.24 -20.97 -14.93
CA GLN A 64 36.20 -21.57 -15.87
C GLN A 64 35.91 -23.05 -16.16
N LEU A 65 35.37 -23.76 -15.17
CA LEU A 65 34.98 -25.19 -15.34
C LEU A 65 33.65 -25.36 -16.06
N LEU A 66 32.73 -24.42 -15.89
CA LEU A 66 31.35 -24.53 -16.38
C LEU A 66 31.21 -24.84 -17.87
N PRO A 67 31.93 -24.20 -18.81
CA PRO A 67 31.81 -24.46 -20.25
C PRO A 67 32.14 -25.92 -20.61
N SER A 68 33.08 -26.56 -19.91
CA SER A 68 33.51 -27.94 -20.20
C SER A 68 32.47 -29.00 -19.78
N VAL A 69 31.57 -28.66 -18.86
CA VAL A 69 30.56 -29.55 -18.30
C VAL A 69 29.13 -29.16 -18.64
N CYS A 70 28.91 -28.02 -19.31
CA CYS A 70 27.57 -27.46 -19.54
C CYS A 70 26.64 -28.45 -20.26
N ALA A 71 27.14 -29.18 -21.25
CA ALA A 71 26.38 -30.22 -21.99
C ALA A 71 25.92 -31.42 -21.13
N GLN A 72 26.47 -31.57 -19.92
CA GLN A 72 26.10 -32.64 -18.98
C GLN A 72 25.01 -32.19 -17.98
N LEU A 73 24.69 -30.88 -17.96
CA LEU A 73 23.77 -30.33 -16.97
C LEU A 73 22.31 -30.57 -17.37
N GLY A 74 21.57 -31.17 -16.46
CA GLY A 74 20.11 -31.29 -16.57
C GLY A 74 19.38 -30.09 -15.95
N PRO A 75 18.03 -30.10 -15.97
CA PRO A 75 17.21 -29.01 -15.41
C PRO A 75 17.54 -28.70 -13.94
N ARG A 76 17.78 -29.76 -13.15
CA ARG A 76 18.07 -29.65 -11.72
C ARG A 76 19.43 -28.97 -11.47
N GLU A 77 20.47 -29.38 -12.19
CA GLU A 77 21.81 -28.81 -12.06
C GLU A 77 21.81 -27.34 -12.49
N LEU A 78 21.20 -27.04 -13.65
CA LEU A 78 21.07 -25.67 -14.15
C LEU A 78 20.31 -24.77 -13.17
N SER A 79 19.15 -25.21 -12.68
CA SER A 79 18.35 -24.45 -11.73
C SER A 79 19.07 -24.22 -10.41
N ASN A 80 19.85 -25.18 -9.91
CA ASN A 80 20.63 -25.05 -8.69
C ASN A 80 21.81 -24.07 -8.84
N ILE A 81 22.51 -24.07 -9.98
CA ILE A 81 23.56 -23.10 -10.25
C ILE A 81 22.96 -21.70 -10.33
N ILE A 82 21.89 -21.52 -11.11
CA ILE A 82 21.17 -20.24 -11.20
C ILE A 82 20.72 -19.78 -9.80
N TRP A 83 20.16 -20.68 -8.98
CA TRP A 83 19.73 -20.40 -7.62
C TRP A 83 20.89 -19.88 -6.75
N SER A 84 22.08 -20.46 -6.88
CA SER A 84 23.24 -20.03 -6.10
C SER A 84 23.67 -18.60 -6.43
N CYS A 85 23.48 -18.15 -7.68
CA CYS A 85 23.85 -16.81 -8.13
C CYS A 85 23.11 -15.70 -7.35
N ALA A 86 21.87 -15.96 -6.88
CA ALA A 86 21.14 -15.00 -6.06
C ALA A 86 21.80 -14.74 -4.69
N TYR A 87 22.35 -15.76 -4.07
CA TYR A 87 22.95 -15.66 -2.73
C TYR A 87 24.43 -15.29 -2.76
N THR A 88 25.13 -15.71 -3.79
CA THR A 88 26.53 -15.31 -4.01
C THR A 88 26.67 -13.93 -4.67
N GLN A 89 25.57 -13.33 -5.12
CA GLN A 89 25.54 -12.07 -5.89
C GLN A 89 26.41 -12.14 -7.17
N HIS A 90 26.61 -13.34 -7.69
CA HIS A 90 27.44 -13.62 -8.85
C HIS A 90 26.56 -13.81 -10.09
N THR A 91 26.52 -12.81 -10.97
CA THR A 91 25.57 -12.77 -12.10
C THR A 91 26.17 -13.23 -13.43
N GLY A 92 27.50 -13.45 -13.49
CA GLY A 92 28.21 -13.81 -14.72
C GLY A 92 27.59 -14.97 -15.51
N PRO A 93 27.33 -16.13 -14.89
CA PRO A 93 26.80 -17.30 -15.61
C PRO A 93 25.27 -17.30 -15.82
N VAL A 94 24.51 -16.31 -15.29
CA VAL A 94 23.04 -16.34 -15.32
C VAL A 94 22.47 -16.34 -16.74
N ALA A 95 22.99 -15.47 -17.63
CA ALA A 95 22.46 -15.39 -19.00
C ALA A 95 22.65 -16.67 -19.82
N PRO A 96 23.86 -17.26 -19.93
CA PRO A 96 24.04 -18.50 -20.66
C PRO A 96 23.28 -19.67 -20.03
N LEU A 97 23.29 -19.82 -18.71
CA LEU A 97 22.55 -20.88 -18.02
C LEU A 97 21.04 -20.77 -18.20
N LEU A 98 20.49 -19.55 -18.19
CA LEU A 98 19.08 -19.32 -18.49
C LEU A 98 18.76 -19.72 -19.95
N ALA A 99 19.63 -19.39 -20.91
CA ALA A 99 19.43 -19.78 -22.30
C ALA A 99 19.41 -21.31 -22.44
N ASP A 100 20.29 -22.03 -21.74
CA ASP A 100 20.31 -23.50 -21.73
C ASP A 100 19.07 -24.07 -21.03
N PHE A 101 18.67 -23.49 -19.89
CA PHE A 101 17.45 -23.92 -19.17
C PHE A 101 16.18 -23.74 -20.02
N MET A 102 16.12 -22.68 -20.83
CA MET A 102 14.98 -22.38 -21.71
C MET A 102 14.92 -23.24 -22.98
N GLN A 103 15.91 -24.06 -23.26
CA GLN A 103 15.82 -25.02 -24.39
C GLN A 103 14.62 -25.96 -24.22
N PRO A 104 13.83 -26.22 -25.26
CA PRO A 104 12.59 -26.99 -25.15
C PRO A 104 12.78 -28.36 -24.47
N LYS A 105 13.89 -29.04 -24.76
CA LYS A 105 14.22 -30.34 -24.16
C LYS A 105 14.45 -30.25 -22.65
N ILE A 106 15.15 -29.23 -22.21
CA ILE A 106 15.46 -29.01 -20.79
C ILE A 106 14.21 -28.54 -20.04
N LEU A 107 13.52 -27.50 -20.55
CA LEU A 107 12.34 -26.95 -19.92
C LEU A 107 11.20 -27.97 -19.79
N SER A 108 10.98 -28.83 -20.80
CA SER A 108 9.96 -29.87 -20.73
C SER A 108 10.29 -31.00 -19.73
N ALA A 109 11.58 -31.20 -19.42
CA ALA A 109 12.05 -32.17 -18.42
C ALA A 109 12.15 -31.54 -16.99
N ALA A 110 12.07 -30.22 -16.88
CA ALA A 110 12.15 -29.51 -15.60
C ALA A 110 10.88 -29.76 -14.76
N ASN A 111 11.07 -30.04 -13.49
CA ASN A 111 9.96 -30.12 -12.54
C ASN A 111 9.62 -28.72 -11.96
N CYS A 112 8.50 -28.62 -11.23
CA CYS A 112 8.03 -27.35 -10.65
C CYS A 112 9.06 -26.72 -9.70
N HIS A 113 9.88 -27.51 -8.99
CA HIS A 113 10.93 -27.01 -8.11
C HIS A 113 12.03 -26.28 -8.91
N ASP A 114 12.46 -26.88 -10.02
CA ASP A 114 13.51 -26.31 -10.88
C ASP A 114 13.06 -24.96 -11.45
N VAL A 115 11.83 -24.90 -11.99
CA VAL A 115 11.26 -23.68 -12.56
C VAL A 115 11.06 -22.60 -11.49
N ALA A 116 10.54 -22.96 -10.30
CA ALA A 116 10.34 -22.04 -9.20
C ALA A 116 11.66 -21.43 -8.69
N ASN A 117 12.74 -22.21 -8.65
CA ASN A 117 14.09 -21.73 -8.28
C ASN A 117 14.62 -20.72 -9.31
N VAL A 118 14.48 -21.02 -10.59
CA VAL A 118 14.89 -20.09 -11.67
C VAL A 118 14.10 -18.78 -11.57
N LEU A 119 12.78 -18.83 -11.54
CA LEU A 119 11.92 -17.65 -11.41
C LEU A 119 12.28 -16.81 -10.19
N ARG A 120 12.41 -17.45 -9.02
CA ARG A 120 12.75 -16.77 -7.77
C ARG A 120 14.11 -16.06 -7.85
N THR A 121 15.11 -16.71 -8.44
CA THR A 121 16.44 -16.13 -8.63
C THR A 121 16.39 -14.90 -9.51
N LEU A 122 15.73 -15.01 -10.67
CA LEU A 122 15.59 -13.89 -11.61
C LEU A 122 14.90 -12.70 -10.94
N ALA A 123 13.88 -12.94 -10.11
CA ALA A 123 13.19 -11.89 -9.35
C ALA A 123 14.08 -11.24 -8.27
N ILE A 124 14.89 -12.02 -7.55
CA ILE A 124 15.83 -11.51 -6.53
C ILE A 124 16.92 -10.65 -7.19
N LEU A 125 17.48 -11.10 -8.30
CA LEU A 125 18.51 -10.40 -9.05
C LEU A 125 17.95 -9.22 -9.87
N LYS A 126 16.62 -9.04 -9.92
CA LYS A 126 15.93 -8.05 -10.78
C LYS A 126 16.36 -8.19 -12.25
N TRP A 127 16.54 -9.45 -12.69
CA TRP A 127 17.03 -9.76 -14.02
C TRP A 127 15.98 -9.43 -15.07
N GLN A 128 16.38 -8.79 -16.15
CA GLN A 128 15.48 -8.47 -17.26
C GLN A 128 15.21 -9.74 -18.09
N VAL A 129 13.98 -10.17 -18.13
CA VAL A 129 13.54 -11.39 -18.85
C VAL A 129 12.46 -11.01 -19.85
N PRO A 130 12.56 -11.44 -21.12
CA PRO A 130 11.51 -11.24 -22.11
C PRO A 130 10.17 -11.86 -21.67
N GLN A 131 9.05 -11.18 -21.94
CA GLN A 131 7.69 -11.65 -21.57
C GLN A 131 7.39 -13.05 -22.10
N GLN A 132 7.88 -13.38 -23.30
CA GLN A 132 7.72 -14.72 -23.88
C GLN A 132 8.37 -15.82 -23.02
N GLN A 133 9.58 -15.59 -22.52
CA GLN A 133 10.27 -16.55 -21.64
C GLN A 133 9.57 -16.68 -20.29
N LEU A 134 9.12 -15.56 -19.71
CA LEU A 134 8.30 -15.59 -18.49
C LEU A 134 7.00 -16.39 -18.72
N GLY A 135 6.38 -16.24 -19.89
CA GLY A 135 5.19 -17.00 -20.26
C GLY A 135 5.44 -18.51 -20.34
N GLN A 136 6.58 -18.93 -20.88
CA GLN A 136 6.98 -20.35 -20.94
C GLN A 136 7.22 -20.92 -19.54
N LEU A 137 7.92 -20.18 -18.66
CA LEU A 137 8.14 -20.60 -17.27
C LEU A 137 6.82 -20.65 -16.49
N ALA A 138 5.93 -19.67 -16.67
CA ALA A 138 4.61 -19.67 -16.04
C ALA A 138 3.74 -20.87 -16.50
N ALA A 139 3.77 -21.19 -17.79
CA ALA A 139 3.07 -22.35 -18.34
C ALA A 139 3.63 -23.66 -17.77
N ALA A 140 4.95 -23.80 -17.62
CA ALA A 140 5.59 -24.97 -17.04
C ALA A 140 5.18 -25.20 -15.57
N VAL A 141 5.04 -24.13 -14.76
CA VAL A 141 4.54 -24.21 -13.38
C VAL A 141 3.05 -24.56 -13.37
N ALA A 142 2.22 -23.89 -14.17
CA ALA A 142 0.78 -24.13 -14.22
C ALA A 142 0.45 -25.55 -14.68
N GLY A 143 1.20 -26.10 -15.64
CA GLY A 143 1.05 -27.48 -16.14
C GLY A 143 1.39 -28.56 -15.12
N GLN A 144 2.03 -28.22 -14.00
CA GLN A 144 2.42 -29.15 -12.93
C GLN A 144 1.83 -28.75 -11.56
N ALA A 145 0.81 -27.88 -11.54
CA ALA A 145 0.25 -27.31 -10.33
C ALA A 145 -0.30 -28.35 -9.34
N ASP A 146 -0.80 -29.47 -9.86
CA ASP A 146 -1.31 -30.63 -9.10
C ASP A 146 -0.21 -31.37 -8.30
N LYS A 147 1.02 -31.34 -8.81
CA LYS A 147 2.20 -32.00 -8.21
C LYS A 147 3.07 -31.03 -7.41
N ALA A 148 2.82 -29.75 -7.50
CA ALA A 148 3.61 -28.72 -6.86
C ALA A 148 3.40 -28.70 -5.33
N THR A 149 4.38 -28.14 -4.62
CA THR A 149 4.23 -27.80 -3.20
C THR A 149 3.69 -26.38 -3.05
N PRO A 150 3.12 -26.01 -1.88
CA PRO A 150 2.70 -24.63 -1.62
C PRO A 150 3.82 -23.61 -1.87
N GLN A 151 5.04 -23.92 -1.42
CA GLN A 151 6.22 -23.07 -1.60
C GLN A 151 6.57 -22.85 -3.08
N GLN A 152 6.44 -23.88 -3.91
CA GLN A 152 6.77 -23.79 -5.34
C GLN A 152 5.77 -22.88 -6.06
N ILE A 153 4.47 -23.03 -5.80
CA ILE A 153 3.44 -22.17 -6.39
C ILE A 153 3.61 -20.73 -5.91
N SER A 154 3.69 -20.53 -4.60
CA SER A 154 3.77 -19.19 -4.02
C SER A 154 5.02 -18.42 -4.46
N ASN A 155 6.19 -19.07 -4.48
CA ASN A 155 7.43 -18.47 -4.97
C ASN A 155 7.37 -18.13 -6.46
N SER A 156 6.73 -18.98 -7.27
CA SER A 156 6.58 -18.73 -8.72
C SER A 156 5.65 -17.53 -8.98
N VAL A 157 4.50 -17.48 -8.33
CA VAL A 157 3.55 -16.36 -8.47
C VAL A 157 4.17 -15.05 -7.98
N TRP A 158 4.86 -15.07 -6.82
CA TRP A 158 5.60 -13.92 -6.31
C TRP A 158 6.67 -13.44 -7.29
N ALA A 159 7.46 -14.36 -7.85
CA ALA A 159 8.53 -14.03 -8.76
C ALA A 159 8.02 -13.43 -10.08
N LEU A 160 6.99 -14.04 -10.67
CA LEU A 160 6.36 -13.55 -11.90
C LEU A 160 5.79 -12.14 -11.70
N GLY A 161 5.14 -11.89 -10.55
CA GLY A 161 4.65 -10.56 -10.21
C GLY A 161 5.80 -9.54 -10.05
N LYS A 162 6.87 -9.93 -9.36
CA LYS A 162 8.04 -9.08 -9.14
C LYS A 162 8.80 -8.75 -10.43
N LEU A 163 8.76 -9.66 -11.42
CA LEU A 163 9.35 -9.49 -12.75
C LEU A 163 8.43 -8.73 -13.72
N GLY A 164 7.24 -8.32 -13.29
CA GLY A 164 6.30 -7.57 -14.12
C GLY A 164 5.70 -8.39 -15.26
N TYR A 165 5.54 -9.72 -15.08
CA TYR A 165 4.91 -10.57 -16.07
C TYR A 165 3.40 -10.28 -16.17
N GLN A 166 2.90 -10.16 -17.40
CA GLN A 166 1.47 -10.06 -17.66
C GLN A 166 0.86 -11.45 -17.74
N MET A 167 0.50 -12.00 -16.57
CA MET A 167 0.04 -13.38 -16.44
C MET A 167 -1.31 -13.61 -17.10
N LEU A 168 -1.44 -14.72 -17.85
CA LEU A 168 -2.71 -15.10 -18.45
C LEU A 168 -3.69 -15.55 -17.36
N GLN A 169 -4.95 -15.11 -17.46
CA GLN A 169 -6.00 -15.43 -16.49
C GLN A 169 -6.16 -16.93 -16.26
N GLN A 170 -6.04 -17.74 -17.33
CA GLN A 170 -6.15 -19.19 -17.22
C GLN A 170 -5.03 -19.80 -16.35
N GLN A 171 -3.78 -19.36 -16.52
CA GLN A 171 -2.65 -19.85 -15.72
C GLN A 171 -2.86 -19.52 -14.24
N LEU A 172 -3.30 -18.29 -13.96
CA LEU A 172 -3.57 -17.83 -12.62
C LEU A 172 -4.69 -18.64 -11.95
N THR A 173 -5.80 -18.85 -12.67
CA THR A 173 -6.94 -19.64 -12.17
C THR A 173 -6.50 -21.06 -11.79
N VAL A 174 -5.67 -21.71 -12.60
CA VAL A 174 -5.15 -23.06 -12.32
C VAL A 174 -4.29 -23.08 -11.07
N LEU A 175 -3.34 -22.14 -10.94
CA LEU A 175 -2.44 -22.07 -9.77
C LEU A 175 -3.19 -21.76 -8.49
N LEU A 176 -4.14 -20.82 -8.54
CA LEU A 176 -4.94 -20.43 -7.39
C LEU A 176 -5.89 -21.55 -6.95
N ALA A 177 -6.53 -22.24 -7.90
CA ALA A 177 -7.38 -23.39 -7.62
C ALA A 177 -6.58 -24.54 -6.96
N ALA A 178 -5.39 -24.84 -7.48
CA ALA A 178 -4.51 -25.84 -6.90
C ALA A 178 -4.09 -25.47 -5.48
N PHE A 179 -3.69 -24.21 -5.25
CA PHE A 179 -3.23 -23.75 -3.94
C PHE A 179 -4.34 -23.73 -2.89
N THR A 180 -5.60 -23.46 -3.27
CA THR A 180 -6.74 -23.36 -2.34
C THR A 180 -7.42 -24.70 -2.04
N THR A 181 -6.88 -25.83 -2.51
CA THR A 181 -7.34 -27.15 -2.06
C THR A 181 -7.03 -27.37 -0.60
N GLU A 182 -7.88 -28.13 0.12
CA GLU A 182 -7.71 -28.41 1.55
C GLU A 182 -6.33 -29.02 1.85
N GLY A 183 -5.89 -30.01 1.08
CA GLY A 183 -4.60 -30.64 1.27
C GLY A 183 -3.40 -29.71 1.02
N MET A 184 -3.53 -28.74 0.12
CA MET A 184 -2.50 -27.75 -0.14
C MET A 184 -2.46 -26.71 1.00
N LEU A 185 -3.60 -26.18 1.42
CA LEU A 185 -3.71 -25.23 2.53
C LEU A 185 -3.22 -25.85 3.85
N ALA A 186 -3.47 -27.14 4.10
CA ALA A 186 -2.97 -27.83 5.29
C ALA A 186 -1.43 -27.84 5.33
N ARG A 187 -0.76 -28.04 4.18
CA ARG A 187 0.71 -28.08 4.06
C ARG A 187 1.36 -26.69 3.96
N ALA A 188 0.63 -25.68 3.48
CA ALA A 188 1.15 -24.32 3.34
C ALA A 188 1.48 -23.72 4.71
N ASN A 189 2.61 -23.03 4.82
CA ASN A 189 2.94 -22.19 5.97
C ASN A 189 2.50 -20.73 5.75
N THR A 190 2.70 -19.86 6.73
CA THR A 190 2.32 -18.43 6.66
C THR A 190 3.06 -17.69 5.55
N GLN A 191 4.34 -18.00 5.33
CA GLN A 191 5.15 -17.38 4.27
C GLN A 191 4.63 -17.78 2.89
N ASP A 192 4.20 -19.03 2.69
CA ASP A 192 3.66 -19.48 1.40
C ASP A 192 2.39 -18.71 1.04
N ILE A 193 1.47 -18.55 2.01
CA ILE A 193 0.22 -17.80 1.80
C ILE A 193 0.51 -16.31 1.55
N ALA A 194 1.39 -15.71 2.35
CA ALA A 194 1.77 -14.31 2.20
C ALA A 194 2.44 -14.04 0.84
N ASN A 195 3.36 -14.91 0.40
CA ASN A 195 4.03 -14.78 -0.90
C ASN A 195 3.06 -14.95 -2.07
N LEU A 196 2.11 -15.88 -1.99
CA LEU A 196 1.07 -16.02 -3.02
C LEU A 196 0.27 -14.72 -3.17
N LEU A 197 -0.26 -14.19 -2.05
CA LEU A 197 -1.07 -12.96 -2.07
C LEU A 197 -0.24 -11.74 -2.50
N LEU A 198 1.02 -11.66 -2.06
CA LEU A 198 1.95 -10.61 -2.48
C LEU A 198 2.22 -10.66 -3.98
N GLY A 199 2.42 -11.85 -4.53
CA GLY A 199 2.58 -12.06 -5.97
C GLY A 199 1.34 -11.66 -6.76
N MET A 200 0.14 -12.00 -6.26
CA MET A 200 -1.14 -11.56 -6.84
C MET A 200 -1.26 -10.04 -6.89
N ALA A 201 -0.89 -9.38 -5.80
CA ALA A 201 -0.91 -7.91 -5.73
C ALA A 201 0.09 -7.28 -6.72
N TYR A 202 1.30 -7.82 -6.87
CA TYR A 202 2.27 -7.36 -7.87
C TYR A 202 1.80 -7.58 -9.31
N LEU A 203 1.06 -8.66 -9.58
CA LEU A 203 0.44 -8.93 -10.87
C LEU A 203 -0.76 -8.01 -11.16
N GLY A 204 -1.21 -7.21 -10.20
CA GLY A 204 -2.43 -6.41 -10.33
C GLY A 204 -3.70 -7.27 -10.45
N GLN A 205 -3.66 -8.51 -9.95
CA GLN A 205 -4.74 -9.47 -10.08
C GLN A 205 -5.56 -9.59 -8.79
N GLN A 206 -6.87 -9.75 -8.96
CA GLN A 206 -7.79 -9.98 -7.85
C GLN A 206 -7.85 -11.46 -7.50
N VAL A 207 -7.94 -11.75 -6.20
CA VAL A 207 -8.29 -13.08 -5.70
C VAL A 207 -9.81 -13.12 -5.48
N PRO A 208 -10.54 -14.09 -6.04
CA PRO A 208 -11.97 -14.23 -5.78
C PRO A 208 -12.26 -14.32 -4.27
N ALA A 209 -13.35 -13.69 -3.83
CA ALA A 209 -13.66 -13.51 -2.40
C ALA A 209 -13.65 -14.83 -1.61
N ALA A 210 -14.23 -15.90 -2.13
CA ALA A 210 -14.25 -17.20 -1.47
C ALA A 210 -12.84 -17.78 -1.25
N GLN A 211 -11.97 -17.66 -2.26
CA GLN A 211 -10.58 -18.15 -2.16
C GLN A 211 -9.76 -17.26 -1.22
N LEU A 212 -9.97 -15.95 -1.24
CA LEU A 212 -9.32 -15.04 -0.30
C LEU A 212 -9.70 -15.37 1.15
N GLN A 213 -10.97 -15.66 1.42
CA GLN A 213 -11.42 -16.09 2.75
C GLN A 213 -10.74 -17.37 3.21
N LEU A 214 -10.62 -18.38 2.33
CA LEU A 214 -9.90 -19.63 2.64
C LEU A 214 -8.42 -19.38 2.97
N LEU A 215 -7.74 -18.55 2.17
CA LEU A 215 -6.34 -18.20 2.38
C LEU A 215 -6.13 -17.45 3.69
N LEU A 216 -6.99 -16.48 4.00
CA LEU A 216 -6.91 -15.71 5.24
C LEU A 216 -7.22 -16.58 6.48
N ALA A 217 -8.23 -17.45 6.41
CA ALA A 217 -8.54 -18.38 7.49
C ALA A 217 -7.37 -19.36 7.75
N ALA A 218 -6.77 -19.91 6.69
CA ALA A 218 -5.61 -20.78 6.78
C ALA A 218 -4.38 -20.04 7.36
N TYR A 219 -4.17 -18.78 6.98
CA TYR A 219 -3.09 -17.95 7.53
C TYR A 219 -3.29 -17.71 9.03
N VAL A 220 -4.48 -17.25 9.43
CA VAL A 220 -4.78 -16.90 10.82
C VAL A 220 -4.72 -18.14 11.73
N SER A 221 -5.13 -19.32 11.27
CA SER A 221 -4.99 -20.56 12.03
C SER A 221 -3.53 -20.93 12.35
N LYS A 222 -2.58 -20.44 11.55
CA LYS A 222 -1.13 -20.70 11.66
C LYS A 222 -0.32 -19.47 12.11
N ARG A 223 -0.98 -18.39 12.55
CA ARG A 223 -0.35 -17.10 12.85
C ARG A 223 0.75 -17.15 13.90
N SER A 224 0.73 -18.11 14.82
CA SER A 224 1.79 -18.28 15.82
C SER A 224 3.16 -18.60 15.23
N GLY A 225 3.21 -19.15 14.01
CA GLY A 225 4.45 -19.38 13.25
C GLY A 225 4.79 -18.26 12.25
N ALA A 226 3.96 -17.21 12.14
CA ALA A 226 4.18 -16.12 11.21
C ALA A 226 5.36 -15.24 11.70
N LYS A 227 6.18 -14.81 10.73
CA LYS A 227 7.21 -13.78 10.99
C LYS A 227 6.57 -12.39 10.73
N ALA A 228 7.14 -11.35 11.33
CA ALA A 228 6.73 -9.97 11.12
C ALA A 228 6.66 -9.63 9.61
N GLN A 229 7.64 -10.08 8.83
CA GLN A 229 7.66 -9.91 7.37
C GLN A 229 6.45 -10.55 6.68
N ASP A 230 6.06 -11.75 7.08
CA ASP A 230 4.91 -12.45 6.46
C ASP A 230 3.61 -11.68 6.74
N ILE A 231 3.47 -11.16 7.98
CA ILE A 231 2.32 -10.34 8.38
C ILE A 231 2.27 -9.05 7.57
N GLY A 232 3.39 -8.30 7.52
CA GLY A 232 3.48 -7.05 6.76
C GLY A 232 3.19 -7.25 5.26
N ASN A 233 3.73 -8.31 4.65
CA ASN A 233 3.50 -8.66 3.25
C ASN A 233 2.04 -9.02 2.98
N LEU A 234 1.42 -9.82 3.86
CA LEU A 234 0.01 -10.19 3.76
C LEU A 234 -0.88 -8.95 3.81
N LEU A 235 -0.69 -8.10 4.82
CA LEU A 235 -1.49 -6.89 5.01
C LEU A 235 -1.35 -5.94 3.82
N TRP A 236 -0.12 -5.74 3.34
CA TRP A 236 0.13 -4.91 2.15
C TRP A 236 -0.58 -5.46 0.91
N ALA A 237 -0.46 -6.77 0.65
CA ALA A 237 -1.08 -7.42 -0.50
C ALA A 237 -2.61 -7.29 -0.49
N VAL A 238 -3.24 -7.66 0.62
CA VAL A 238 -4.71 -7.62 0.75
C VAL A 238 -5.23 -6.18 0.69
N SER A 239 -4.49 -5.21 1.26
CA SER A 239 -4.86 -3.80 1.17
C SER A 239 -4.81 -3.24 -0.25
N GLY A 240 -3.85 -3.70 -1.07
CA GLY A 240 -3.76 -3.33 -2.49
C GLY A 240 -4.93 -3.88 -3.31
N MET A 241 -5.31 -5.12 -3.06
CA MET A 241 -6.45 -5.75 -3.75
C MET A 241 -7.78 -5.07 -3.44
N ARG A 242 -7.95 -4.49 -2.23
CA ARG A 242 -9.17 -3.77 -1.85
C ARG A 242 -9.52 -2.61 -2.77
N GLN A 243 -8.54 -1.89 -3.29
CA GLN A 243 -8.77 -0.75 -4.19
C GLN A 243 -9.45 -1.15 -5.51
N GLN A 244 -9.47 -2.44 -5.83
CA GLN A 244 -9.98 -3.01 -7.08
C GLN A 244 -11.30 -3.77 -6.89
N VAL A 245 -11.79 -3.96 -5.65
CA VAL A 245 -13.03 -4.72 -5.37
C VAL A 245 -14.26 -3.82 -5.48
N GLN A 246 -15.27 -4.26 -6.25
CA GLN A 246 -16.57 -3.57 -6.35
C GLN A 246 -17.28 -3.48 -4.99
N THR A 247 -17.98 -2.36 -4.78
CA THR A 247 -18.54 -1.90 -3.49
C THR A 247 -19.49 -2.87 -2.78
N GLU A 248 -20.17 -3.75 -3.49
CA GLU A 248 -21.19 -4.63 -2.92
C GLU A 248 -20.64 -5.78 -2.04
N HIS A 249 -19.43 -6.26 -2.31
CA HIS A 249 -18.77 -7.32 -1.53
C HIS A 249 -17.82 -6.77 -0.45
N LEU A 250 -17.58 -5.45 -0.46
CA LEU A 250 -16.60 -4.80 0.43
C LEU A 250 -16.99 -4.90 1.90
N GLY A 251 -18.28 -4.76 2.23
CA GLY A 251 -18.76 -4.73 3.60
C GLY A 251 -18.56 -6.03 4.37
N GLN A 252 -18.84 -7.16 3.73
CA GLN A 252 -18.71 -8.49 4.37
C GLN A 252 -17.24 -8.90 4.50
N LEU A 253 -16.42 -8.67 3.46
CA LEU A 253 -14.97 -8.89 3.50
C LEU A 253 -14.31 -7.98 4.53
N GLN A 254 -14.76 -6.74 4.66
CA GLN A 254 -14.20 -5.77 5.59
C GLN A 254 -14.46 -6.18 7.04
N ALA A 255 -15.68 -6.60 7.38
CA ALA A 255 -16.02 -7.02 8.75
C ALA A 255 -15.24 -8.28 9.17
N ALA A 256 -15.19 -9.29 8.29
CA ALA A 256 -14.43 -10.51 8.56
C ALA A 256 -12.91 -10.24 8.62
N PHE A 257 -12.40 -9.32 7.80
CA PHE A 257 -10.97 -9.00 7.77
C PHE A 257 -10.54 -8.14 8.97
N VAL A 258 -11.35 -7.17 9.41
CA VAL A 258 -11.00 -6.31 10.56
C VAL A 258 -10.80 -7.13 11.83
N GLN A 259 -11.62 -8.16 12.07
CA GLN A 259 -11.41 -9.05 13.21
C GLN A 259 -10.10 -9.83 13.11
N GLN A 260 -9.72 -10.26 11.92
CA GLN A 260 -8.45 -10.94 11.67
C GLN A 260 -7.26 -9.97 11.73
N LEU A 261 -7.45 -8.72 11.31
CA LEU A 261 -6.43 -7.67 11.35
C LEU A 261 -5.93 -7.44 12.77
N GLU A 262 -6.80 -7.36 13.77
CA GLU A 262 -6.41 -7.21 15.18
C GLU A 262 -5.54 -8.37 15.68
N LEU A 263 -5.85 -9.60 15.29
CA LEU A 263 -5.04 -10.76 15.63
C LEU A 263 -3.65 -10.73 14.97
N LEU A 264 -3.57 -10.20 13.74
CA LEU A 264 -2.31 -10.04 13.03
C LEU A 264 -1.47 -8.90 13.61
N LEU A 265 -2.11 -7.80 14.00
CA LEU A 265 -1.44 -6.68 14.68
C LEU A 265 -0.88 -7.10 16.04
N ALA A 266 -1.63 -7.86 16.83
CA ALA A 266 -1.14 -8.42 18.09
C ALA A 266 0.09 -9.32 17.87
N ALA A 267 0.05 -10.23 16.89
CA ALA A 267 1.17 -11.08 16.54
C ALA A 267 2.41 -10.29 16.04
N LEU A 268 2.20 -9.17 15.34
CA LEU A 268 3.29 -8.29 14.94
C LEU A 268 3.92 -7.57 16.14
N VAL A 269 3.10 -7.09 17.08
CA VAL A 269 3.55 -6.42 18.31
C VAL A 269 4.42 -7.35 19.15
N GLU A 270 4.04 -8.63 19.29
CA GLU A 270 4.86 -9.64 19.99
C GLU A 270 6.25 -9.81 19.35
N GLN A 271 6.36 -9.60 18.05
CA GLN A 271 7.60 -9.76 17.28
C GLN A 271 8.30 -8.44 16.93
N LEU A 272 7.85 -7.31 17.48
CA LEU A 272 8.36 -5.97 17.13
C LEU A 272 9.89 -5.87 17.32
N HIS A 273 10.45 -6.58 18.29
CA HIS A 273 11.90 -6.65 18.54
C HIS A 273 12.70 -7.32 17.39
N ARG A 274 12.04 -8.08 16.52
CA ARG A 274 12.62 -8.74 15.33
C ARG A 274 12.19 -8.07 14.02
N ALA A 275 11.21 -7.18 14.07
CA ALA A 275 10.69 -6.54 12.87
C ALA A 275 11.78 -5.73 12.15
N MET A 276 11.86 -5.88 10.84
CA MET A 276 12.71 -5.05 9.98
C MET A 276 12.03 -3.69 9.74
N PRO A 277 12.77 -2.63 9.42
CA PRO A 277 12.19 -1.29 9.22
C PRO A 277 11.01 -1.26 8.22
N GLN A 278 11.04 -2.06 7.16
CA GLN A 278 10.01 -2.10 6.11
C GLN A 278 8.64 -2.65 6.56
N GLU A 279 8.58 -3.41 7.65
CA GLU A 279 7.35 -4.09 8.07
C GLU A 279 6.38 -3.14 8.77
N ILE A 280 6.91 -2.14 9.47
CA ILE A 280 6.11 -1.11 10.15
C ILE A 280 5.35 -0.24 9.13
N PRO A 281 6.01 0.41 8.13
CA PRO A 281 5.30 1.22 7.15
C PRO A 281 4.32 0.42 6.27
N ASN A 282 4.67 -0.82 5.92
CA ASN A 282 3.76 -1.69 5.18
C ASN A 282 2.49 -1.98 5.96
N THR A 283 2.61 -2.26 7.26
CA THR A 283 1.48 -2.49 8.15
C THR A 283 0.65 -1.22 8.35
N LEU A 284 1.29 -0.09 8.63
CA LEU A 284 0.60 1.20 8.80
C LEU A 284 -0.16 1.60 7.55
N LEU A 285 0.46 1.47 6.37
CA LEU A 285 -0.18 1.79 5.10
C LEU A 285 -1.35 0.85 4.80
N ALA A 286 -1.20 -0.43 5.12
CA ALA A 286 -2.30 -1.39 5.00
C ALA A 286 -3.47 -1.00 5.91
N CYS A 287 -3.21 -0.71 7.18
CA CYS A 287 -4.21 -0.25 8.14
C CYS A 287 -4.91 1.03 7.67
N ALA A 288 -4.16 2.00 7.13
CA ALA A 288 -4.72 3.21 6.55
C ALA A 288 -5.67 2.92 5.38
N ARG A 289 -5.29 2.01 4.48
CA ARG A 289 -6.15 1.57 3.39
C ARG A 289 -7.40 0.83 3.87
N PHE A 290 -7.31 0.09 4.97
CA PHE A 290 -8.47 -0.54 5.62
C PHE A 290 -9.28 0.43 6.51
N ARG A 291 -8.83 1.68 6.63
CA ARG A 291 -9.45 2.68 7.51
C ARG A 291 -9.55 2.20 8.96
N HIS A 292 -8.47 1.62 9.43
CA HIS A 292 -8.36 1.07 10.77
C HIS A 292 -7.09 1.59 11.43
N VAL A 293 -7.23 2.27 12.56
CA VAL A 293 -6.08 2.77 13.33
C VAL A 293 -5.49 1.63 14.15
N PRO A 294 -4.21 1.25 13.93
CA PRO A 294 -3.58 0.14 14.66
C PRO A 294 -3.10 0.58 16.05
N GLU A 295 -4.05 0.84 16.96
CA GLU A 295 -3.75 1.40 18.29
C GLU A 295 -2.72 0.58 19.06
N GLN A 296 -2.80 -0.76 19.01
CA GLN A 296 -1.85 -1.63 19.69
C GLN A 296 -0.42 -1.47 19.17
N LEU A 297 -0.24 -1.38 17.84
CA LEU A 297 1.08 -1.15 17.23
C LEU A 297 1.62 0.24 17.56
N LEU A 298 0.78 1.26 17.46
CA LEU A 298 1.17 2.65 17.78
C LEU A 298 1.56 2.79 19.25
N ALA A 299 0.78 2.21 20.17
CA ALA A 299 1.08 2.20 21.59
C ALA A 299 2.40 1.43 21.88
N ALA A 300 2.62 0.28 21.27
CA ALA A 300 3.84 -0.50 21.43
C ALA A 300 5.10 0.26 20.96
N LEU A 301 4.99 0.97 19.82
CA LEU A 301 6.07 1.82 19.31
C LEU A 301 6.37 3.01 20.23
N GLN A 302 5.34 3.61 20.86
CA GLN A 302 5.51 4.71 21.81
C GLN A 302 6.13 4.24 23.14
N GLN A 303 5.71 3.07 23.63
CA GLN A 303 6.19 2.49 24.89
C GLN A 303 7.61 1.91 24.78
N GLN A 304 8.10 1.64 23.57
CA GLN A 304 9.39 1.04 23.32
C GLN A 304 10.27 1.93 22.42
N PRO A 305 10.84 3.03 22.95
CA PRO A 305 11.58 4.02 22.17
C PRO A 305 12.73 3.43 21.34
N GLN A 306 13.37 2.34 21.85
CA GLN A 306 14.44 1.64 21.13
C GLN A 306 13.97 1.02 19.81
N HIS A 307 12.74 0.52 19.75
CA HIS A 307 12.18 -0.03 18.50
C HIS A 307 11.81 1.08 17.54
N MET A 308 11.24 2.17 18.03
CA MET A 308 10.99 3.37 17.26
C MET A 308 12.28 3.92 16.65
N GLN A 309 13.31 4.09 17.47
CA GLN A 309 14.61 4.62 17.02
C GLN A 309 15.24 3.69 15.98
N ARG A 310 15.22 2.36 16.21
CA ARG A 310 15.73 1.38 15.24
C ARG A 310 14.99 1.45 13.91
N PHE A 311 13.65 1.60 13.94
CA PHE A 311 12.85 1.80 12.76
C PHE A 311 13.26 3.09 12.03
N LEU A 312 13.23 4.23 12.70
CA LEU A 312 13.52 5.54 12.10
C LEU A 312 14.91 5.60 11.47
N THR A 313 15.94 5.05 12.15
CA THR A 313 17.32 5.09 11.65
C THR A 313 17.60 4.07 10.54
N GLY A 314 16.90 2.95 10.53
CA GLY A 314 17.06 1.88 9.53
C GLY A 314 16.17 2.02 8.31
N ALA A 315 15.14 2.87 8.37
CA ALA A 315 14.18 3.03 7.29
C ALA A 315 14.78 3.81 6.10
N ASN A 316 14.47 3.34 4.90
CA ASN A 316 14.80 4.05 3.66
C ASN A 316 13.77 5.16 3.36
N PRO A 317 14.03 6.08 2.38
CA PRO A 317 13.11 7.18 2.06
C PRO A 317 11.68 6.75 1.73
N GLN A 318 11.49 5.63 1.04
CA GLN A 318 10.16 5.12 0.68
C GLN A 318 9.39 4.63 1.92
N GLU A 319 10.08 3.99 2.85
CA GLU A 319 9.50 3.49 4.10
C GLU A 319 9.07 4.65 5.01
N LEU A 320 9.88 5.70 5.10
CA LEU A 320 9.52 6.93 5.82
C LEU A 320 8.31 7.63 5.17
N ALA A 321 8.33 7.78 3.85
CA ALA A 321 7.22 8.39 3.11
C ALA A 321 5.91 7.60 3.26
N ASN A 322 5.95 6.27 3.24
CA ASN A 322 4.78 5.42 3.45
C ASN A 322 4.23 5.53 4.87
N THR A 323 5.11 5.66 5.89
CA THR A 323 4.71 5.88 7.28
C THR A 323 3.95 7.20 7.43
N VAL A 324 4.53 8.27 6.91
CA VAL A 324 3.95 9.61 6.99
C VAL A 324 2.64 9.69 6.19
N LEU A 325 2.59 9.07 5.00
CA LEU A 325 1.37 8.94 4.20
C LEU A 325 0.25 8.23 4.98
N ALA A 326 0.58 7.10 5.63
CA ALA A 326 -0.40 6.34 6.40
C ALA A 326 -0.98 7.17 7.56
N CYS A 327 -0.14 7.92 8.28
CA CYS A 327 -0.59 8.84 9.32
C CYS A 327 -1.53 9.92 8.75
N GLY A 328 -1.20 10.51 7.60
CA GLY A 328 -2.05 11.47 6.89
C GLY A 328 -3.40 10.88 6.51
N MET A 329 -3.44 9.68 5.93
CA MET A 329 -4.69 8.99 5.56
C MET A 329 -5.55 8.68 6.78
N LEU A 330 -4.95 8.23 7.87
CA LEU A 330 -5.66 7.90 9.12
C LEU A 330 -6.14 9.13 9.89
N GLY A 331 -5.64 10.32 9.57
CA GLY A 331 -5.87 11.51 10.39
C GLY A 331 -5.17 11.44 11.75
N HIS A 332 -4.15 10.59 11.89
CA HIS A 332 -3.46 10.33 13.16
C HIS A 332 -2.12 11.04 13.22
N TYR A 333 -1.94 11.86 14.24
CA TYR A 333 -0.68 12.55 14.50
C TYR A 333 0.02 11.99 15.74
N SER A 334 1.31 11.69 15.59
CA SER A 334 2.22 11.36 16.68
C SER A 334 3.56 12.04 16.43
N GLU A 335 3.99 12.88 17.33
CA GLU A 335 5.29 13.59 17.22
C GLU A 335 6.45 12.58 17.11
N LEU A 336 6.43 11.52 17.91
CA LEU A 336 7.50 10.51 17.91
C LEU A 336 7.56 9.74 16.58
N LEU A 337 6.42 9.34 16.03
CA LEU A 337 6.39 8.54 14.81
C LEU A 337 6.47 9.43 13.57
N LEU A 338 5.51 10.34 13.40
CA LEU A 338 5.41 11.16 12.20
C LEU A 338 6.48 12.24 12.17
N GLY A 339 6.66 12.97 13.27
CA GLY A 339 7.70 14.00 13.40
C GLY A 339 9.08 13.39 13.25
N GLY A 340 9.36 12.27 13.93
CA GLY A 340 10.61 11.53 13.80
C GLY A 340 10.86 11.01 12.38
N ALA A 341 9.85 10.48 11.70
CA ALA A 341 9.97 10.01 10.31
C ALA A 341 10.25 11.16 9.33
N LEU A 342 9.57 12.30 9.51
CA LEU A 342 9.80 13.49 8.70
C LEU A 342 11.21 14.07 8.91
N GLN A 343 11.67 14.18 10.15
CA GLN A 343 13.02 14.66 10.46
C GLN A 343 14.09 13.76 9.85
N GLN A 344 13.91 12.43 9.95
CA GLN A 344 14.83 11.48 9.33
C GLN A 344 14.78 11.56 7.80
N ALA A 345 13.61 11.74 7.18
CA ALA A 345 13.48 11.92 5.75
C ALA A 345 14.23 13.19 5.26
N VAL A 346 14.07 14.32 5.95
CA VAL A 346 14.79 15.56 5.64
C VAL A 346 16.30 15.38 5.79
N LYS A 347 16.76 14.69 6.84
CA LYS A 347 18.17 14.35 7.04
C LYS A 347 18.74 13.52 5.88
N LEU A 348 18.03 12.47 5.45
CA LEU A 348 18.42 11.63 4.32
C LEU A 348 18.41 12.43 3.00
N LEU A 349 17.45 13.32 2.81
CA LEU A 349 17.37 14.19 1.64
C LEU A 349 18.58 15.11 1.53
N GLN A 350 19.06 15.67 2.63
CA GLN A 350 20.27 16.50 2.68
C GLN A 350 21.54 15.70 2.40
N GLN A 351 21.58 14.40 2.73
CA GLN A 351 22.70 13.52 2.46
C GLN A 351 22.74 13.06 0.99
N ASP A 352 21.60 12.65 0.45
CA ASP A 352 21.52 12.11 -0.91
C ASP A 352 20.07 12.20 -1.43
N SER A 353 19.78 13.26 -2.17
CA SER A 353 18.47 13.49 -2.76
C SER A 353 18.08 12.47 -3.85
N SER A 354 19.06 11.80 -4.48
CA SER A 354 18.82 10.83 -5.56
C SER A 354 18.07 9.57 -5.11
N LYS A 355 18.04 9.31 -3.79
CA LYS A 355 17.30 8.19 -3.20
C LYS A 355 15.80 8.44 -3.08
N PHE A 356 15.35 9.66 -3.32
CA PHE A 356 13.93 10.02 -3.20
C PHE A 356 13.24 9.98 -4.56
N THR A 357 12.06 9.35 -4.58
CA THR A 357 11.16 9.41 -5.73
C THR A 357 10.22 10.60 -5.60
N PHE A 358 9.69 11.08 -6.73
CA PHE A 358 8.65 12.12 -6.72
C PHE A 358 7.46 11.72 -5.83
N GLN A 359 7.00 10.48 -5.95
CA GLN A 359 5.91 9.94 -5.13
C GLN A 359 6.21 10.02 -3.63
N GLY A 360 7.43 9.65 -3.20
CA GLY A 360 7.83 9.74 -1.80
C GLY A 360 7.79 11.18 -1.29
N LEU A 361 8.33 12.12 -2.07
CA LEU A 361 8.36 13.53 -1.72
C LEU A 361 6.96 14.15 -1.65
N SER A 362 6.09 13.88 -2.63
CA SER A 362 4.70 14.36 -2.64
C SER A 362 3.88 13.79 -1.49
N ASN A 363 4.07 12.50 -1.13
CA ASN A 363 3.41 11.87 0.01
C ASN A 363 3.79 12.55 1.34
N LEU A 364 5.08 12.86 1.53
CA LEU A 364 5.56 13.56 2.73
C LEU A 364 4.92 14.95 2.85
N CYS A 365 4.94 15.74 1.77
CA CYS A 365 4.33 17.08 1.76
C CYS A 365 2.82 17.02 2.02
N TRP A 366 2.13 16.11 1.34
CA TRP A 366 0.68 15.97 1.40
C TRP A 366 0.18 15.64 2.80
N ALA A 367 0.83 14.74 3.49
CA ALA A 367 0.42 14.36 4.85
C ALA A 367 0.51 15.54 5.83
N MET A 368 1.50 16.43 5.68
CA MET A 368 1.60 17.65 6.50
C MET A 368 0.41 18.57 6.25
N ALA A 369 0.02 18.75 4.99
CA ALA A 369 -1.15 19.55 4.64
C ALA A 369 -2.46 18.94 5.16
N VAL A 370 -2.63 17.62 5.01
CA VAL A 370 -3.81 16.89 5.48
C VAL A 370 -3.96 16.98 7.00
N LEU A 371 -2.88 16.84 7.74
CA LEU A 371 -2.87 16.91 9.21
C LEU A 371 -2.75 18.35 9.76
N ASN A 372 -2.68 19.35 8.87
CA ASN A 372 -2.55 20.77 9.24
C ASN A 372 -1.34 21.10 10.12
N LEU A 373 -0.20 20.53 9.83
CA LEU A 373 1.01 20.63 10.65
C LEU A 373 1.89 21.82 10.20
N HIS A 374 1.44 23.04 10.50
CA HIS A 374 2.08 24.29 10.07
C HIS A 374 3.52 24.44 10.58
N GLN A 375 3.89 23.83 11.72
CA GLN A 375 5.26 23.84 12.24
C GLN A 375 6.27 23.18 11.30
N TYR A 376 5.83 22.35 10.34
CA TYR A 376 6.70 21.67 9.37
C TYR A 376 6.73 22.34 7.97
N VAL A 377 6.15 23.53 7.80
CA VAL A 377 6.18 24.28 6.53
C VAL A 377 7.60 24.41 5.96
N PRO A 378 8.65 24.72 6.74
CA PRO A 378 10.02 24.76 6.20
C PRO A 378 10.48 23.43 5.59
N ALA A 379 10.15 22.30 6.22
CA ALA A 379 10.46 20.97 5.71
C ALA A 379 9.66 20.66 4.42
N VAL A 380 8.39 21.04 4.37
CA VAL A 380 7.54 20.89 3.16
C VAL A 380 8.12 21.63 1.97
N LEU A 381 8.62 22.84 2.16
CA LEU A 381 9.26 23.61 1.08
C LEU A 381 10.56 22.94 0.57
N GLN A 382 11.39 22.39 1.48
CA GLN A 382 12.60 21.64 1.08
C GLN A 382 12.25 20.37 0.29
N LEU A 383 11.22 19.61 0.73
CA LEU A 383 10.74 18.41 0.05
C LEU A 383 10.14 18.74 -1.33
N ALA A 384 9.35 19.81 -1.44
CA ALA A 384 8.76 20.26 -2.70
C ALA A 384 9.84 20.77 -3.68
N GLU A 385 10.87 21.46 -3.19
CA GLU A 385 12.03 21.84 -3.99
C GLU A 385 12.77 20.61 -4.53
N ALA A 386 12.95 19.56 -3.71
CA ALA A 386 13.54 18.32 -4.18
C ALA A 386 12.64 17.61 -5.22
N ALA A 387 11.33 17.67 -5.08
CA ALA A 387 10.37 17.13 -6.04
C ALA A 387 10.49 17.84 -7.41
N SER A 388 10.76 19.16 -7.44
CA SER A 388 10.93 19.89 -8.70
C SER A 388 12.10 19.36 -9.56
N ARG A 389 13.10 18.73 -8.94
CA ARG A 389 14.28 18.19 -9.62
C ARG A 389 14.07 16.82 -10.27
N VAL A 390 13.01 16.10 -9.86
CA VAL A 390 12.65 14.76 -10.37
C VAL A 390 11.24 14.77 -11.00
N TRP A 391 10.83 15.90 -11.56
CA TRP A 391 9.50 16.22 -12.04
C TRP A 391 8.97 15.25 -13.09
N ASP A 392 9.80 14.84 -14.04
CA ASP A 392 9.44 13.98 -15.17
C ASP A 392 9.05 12.55 -14.75
N SER A 393 9.33 12.16 -13.52
CA SER A 393 8.94 10.87 -12.96
C SER A 393 7.58 10.87 -12.25
N ALA A 394 6.85 12.01 -12.26
CA ALA A 394 5.60 12.19 -11.56
C ALA A 394 4.43 11.47 -12.22
N ALA A 395 3.56 10.87 -11.41
CA ALA A 395 2.23 10.44 -11.83
C ALA A 395 1.19 11.53 -11.51
N PRO A 396 0.04 11.57 -12.22
CA PRO A 396 -1.00 12.59 -11.98
C PRO A 396 -1.43 12.74 -10.51
N GLN A 397 -1.53 11.63 -9.76
CA GLN A 397 -1.88 11.65 -8.34
C GLN A 397 -0.89 12.45 -7.49
N ASN A 398 0.39 12.46 -7.88
CA ASN A 398 1.43 13.18 -7.14
C ASN A 398 1.31 14.70 -7.37
N TRP A 399 0.96 15.14 -8.57
CA TRP A 399 0.65 16.53 -8.85
C TRP A 399 -0.60 16.99 -8.10
N GLN A 400 -1.64 16.14 -8.04
CA GLN A 400 -2.84 16.41 -7.24
C GLN A 400 -2.51 16.63 -5.76
N GLN A 401 -1.60 15.82 -5.20
CA GLN A 401 -1.13 15.98 -3.82
C GLN A 401 -0.41 17.32 -3.62
N LEU A 402 0.50 17.69 -4.52
CA LEU A 402 1.20 18.98 -4.42
C LEU A 402 0.25 20.18 -4.61
N HIS A 403 -0.80 20.05 -5.44
CA HIS A 403 -1.81 21.11 -5.50
C HIS A 403 -2.56 21.29 -4.19
N GLN A 404 -2.91 20.21 -3.50
CA GLN A 404 -3.53 20.30 -2.18
C GLN A 404 -2.59 20.95 -1.16
N VAL A 405 -1.27 20.67 -1.22
CA VAL A 405 -0.26 21.38 -0.41
C VAL A 405 -0.22 22.86 -0.73
N GLN A 406 -0.26 23.24 -2.01
CA GLN A 406 -0.35 24.64 -2.45
C GLN A 406 -1.57 25.35 -1.86
N LEU A 407 -2.76 24.73 -1.94
CA LEU A 407 -3.99 25.29 -1.38
C LEU A 407 -3.88 25.47 0.14
N TRP A 408 -3.37 24.46 0.86
CA TRP A 408 -3.16 24.52 2.30
C TRP A 408 -2.24 25.69 2.71
N LEU A 409 -1.11 25.88 2.02
CA LEU A 409 -0.19 26.98 2.30
C LEU A 409 -0.80 28.36 2.03
N LEU A 410 -1.64 28.46 0.99
CA LEU A 410 -2.37 29.71 0.69
C LEU A 410 -3.47 29.98 1.74
N ASP A 411 -4.19 28.94 2.18
CA ASP A 411 -5.22 29.05 3.19
C ASP A 411 -4.61 29.44 4.55
N LEU A 412 -3.42 28.91 4.92
CA LEU A 412 -2.67 29.34 6.11
C LEU A 412 -2.28 30.82 6.06
N ALA A 413 -1.70 31.26 4.94
CA ALA A 413 -1.29 32.64 4.78
C ALA A 413 -2.49 33.61 4.83
N ALA A 414 -3.63 33.22 4.25
CA ALA A 414 -4.85 34.01 4.29
C ALA A 414 -5.41 34.14 5.72
N ALA A 415 -5.33 33.06 6.52
CA ALA A 415 -5.75 33.07 7.93
C ALA A 415 -4.89 34.02 8.79
N GLU A 416 -3.62 34.23 8.43
CA GLU A 416 -2.69 35.17 9.05
C GLU A 416 -2.83 36.62 8.49
N GLY A 417 -3.80 36.86 7.60
CA GLY A 417 -4.05 38.15 6.97
C GLY A 417 -3.04 38.52 5.86
N GLY A 418 -2.24 37.56 5.41
CA GLY A 418 -1.20 37.74 4.39
C GLY A 418 -1.58 37.21 3.00
N LYS A 419 -0.77 37.57 1.99
CA LYS A 419 -0.77 36.96 0.68
C LYS A 419 0.46 36.04 0.59
N GLY A 420 0.29 34.75 0.87
CA GLY A 420 1.38 33.78 0.75
C GLY A 420 1.70 33.42 -0.70
N ALA A 421 2.96 33.12 -0.97
CA ALA A 421 3.38 32.58 -2.27
C ALA A 421 3.13 31.06 -2.40
N GLY A 422 2.82 30.38 -1.29
CA GLY A 422 2.68 28.93 -1.26
C GLY A 422 3.92 28.23 -1.81
N LEU A 423 3.73 27.23 -2.66
CA LEU A 423 4.83 26.51 -3.34
C LEU A 423 5.49 27.31 -4.48
N LEU A 424 4.99 28.49 -4.86
CA LEU A 424 5.63 29.35 -5.87
C LEU A 424 7.04 29.79 -5.43
N GLN A 425 7.39 29.64 -4.16
CA GLN A 425 8.73 29.87 -3.64
C GLN A 425 9.76 28.86 -4.14
N VAL A 426 9.33 27.66 -4.51
CA VAL A 426 10.20 26.52 -4.83
C VAL A 426 9.81 25.77 -6.12
N LEU A 427 8.58 25.98 -6.62
CA LEU A 427 8.08 25.45 -7.89
C LEU A 427 7.88 26.57 -8.89
N SER A 428 8.12 26.27 -10.19
CA SER A 428 7.81 27.20 -11.28
C SER A 428 6.29 27.37 -11.45
N LYS A 429 5.90 28.48 -12.11
CA LYS A 429 4.48 28.72 -12.45
C LYS A 429 3.91 27.59 -13.31
N GLN A 430 4.69 27.09 -14.28
CA GLN A 430 4.28 25.97 -15.13
C GLN A 430 4.00 24.71 -14.30
N GLN A 431 4.87 24.34 -13.39
CA GLN A 431 4.70 23.19 -12.51
C GLN A 431 3.44 23.31 -11.63
N LEU A 432 3.17 24.52 -11.10
CA LEU A 432 1.95 24.76 -10.35
C LEU A 432 0.69 24.71 -11.22
N ASP A 433 0.76 25.14 -12.47
CA ASP A 433 -0.35 25.05 -13.42
C ASP A 433 -0.65 23.58 -13.79
N GLU A 434 0.38 22.75 -13.97
CA GLU A 434 0.25 21.29 -14.16
C GLU A 434 -0.41 20.61 -12.95
N CYS A 435 0.03 20.94 -11.73
CA CYS A 435 -0.57 20.45 -10.49
C CYS A 435 -2.04 20.83 -10.39
N ARG A 436 -2.36 22.11 -10.67
CA ARG A 436 -3.72 22.63 -10.64
C ARG A 436 -4.61 21.92 -11.65
N GLN A 437 -4.15 21.76 -12.88
CA GLN A 437 -4.91 21.10 -13.92
C GLN A 437 -5.23 19.66 -13.55
N ALA A 438 -4.21 18.88 -13.10
CA ALA A 438 -4.39 17.49 -12.67
C ALA A 438 -5.42 17.35 -11.52
N TRP A 439 -5.44 18.31 -10.59
CA TRP A 439 -6.41 18.34 -9.49
C TRP A 439 -7.82 18.69 -9.98
N GLN A 440 -7.96 19.75 -10.80
CA GLN A 440 -9.25 20.18 -11.30
C GLN A 440 -9.90 19.15 -12.23
N ASP A 441 -9.10 18.42 -13.02
CA ASP A 441 -9.58 17.29 -13.83
C ASP A 441 -10.15 16.18 -12.93
N GLN A 442 -9.48 15.86 -11.83
CA GLN A 442 -9.97 14.89 -10.84
C GLN A 442 -11.27 15.36 -10.18
N VAL A 443 -11.34 16.61 -9.74
CA VAL A 443 -12.54 17.19 -9.13
C VAL A 443 -13.72 17.21 -10.13
N ALA A 444 -13.48 17.58 -11.38
CA ALA A 444 -14.49 17.56 -12.42
C ALA A 444 -14.99 16.13 -12.72
N SER A 445 -14.08 15.16 -12.77
CA SER A 445 -14.44 13.75 -12.96
C SER A 445 -15.32 13.23 -11.81
N ASN A 446 -14.98 13.57 -10.56
CA ASN A 446 -15.75 13.17 -9.39
C ASN A 446 -17.14 13.82 -9.38
N SER A 447 -17.24 15.13 -9.69
CA SER A 447 -18.49 15.89 -9.74
C SER A 447 -19.42 15.43 -10.88
N ALA A 448 -18.90 14.81 -11.94
CA ALA A 448 -19.70 14.24 -13.01
C ALA A 448 -20.36 12.89 -12.64
N ALA A 449 -19.96 12.28 -11.51
CA ALA A 449 -20.57 11.05 -11.04
C ALA A 449 -22.01 11.29 -10.56
N LYS A 450 -22.86 10.27 -10.70
CA LYS A 450 -24.24 10.39 -10.20
C LYS A 450 -24.25 10.48 -8.68
N PRO A 451 -25.02 11.43 -8.10
CA PRO A 451 -25.20 11.51 -6.65
C PRO A 451 -25.69 10.19 -6.08
N SER A 452 -25.16 9.81 -4.92
CA SER A 452 -25.59 8.60 -4.22
C SER A 452 -27.05 8.67 -3.81
N ALA A 453 -27.68 7.52 -3.57
CA ALA A 453 -29.05 7.46 -3.08
C ALA A 453 -29.22 8.24 -1.75
N MET A 454 -28.21 8.23 -0.90
CA MET A 454 -28.22 8.98 0.36
C MET A 454 -28.14 10.49 0.10
N GLN A 455 -27.26 10.98 -0.79
CA GLN A 455 -27.18 12.40 -1.19
C GLN A 455 -28.52 12.90 -1.73
N GLN A 456 -29.19 12.09 -2.57
CA GLN A 456 -30.50 12.45 -3.10
C GLN A 456 -31.56 12.55 -1.99
N GLN A 457 -31.57 11.62 -1.01
CA GLN A 457 -32.48 11.65 0.13
C GLN A 457 -32.24 12.87 1.01
N VAL A 458 -30.98 13.15 1.37
CA VAL A 458 -30.60 14.32 2.18
C VAL A 458 -30.98 15.61 1.46
N SER A 459 -30.66 15.72 0.16
CA SER A 459 -31.02 16.91 -0.63
C SER A 459 -32.53 17.13 -0.67
N LYS A 460 -33.34 16.08 -0.89
CA LYS A 460 -34.79 16.16 -0.90
C LYS A 460 -35.34 16.60 0.48
N ALA A 461 -34.79 16.06 1.56
CA ALA A 461 -35.20 16.44 2.91
C ALA A 461 -34.85 17.91 3.25
N LEU A 462 -33.65 18.37 2.82
CA LEU A 462 -33.24 19.78 2.97
C LEU A 462 -34.13 20.74 2.17
N GLN A 463 -34.53 20.38 0.93
CA GLN A 463 -35.41 21.20 0.11
C GLN A 463 -36.80 21.44 0.73
N GLN A 464 -37.24 20.55 1.62
CA GLN A 464 -38.51 20.67 2.34
C GLN A 464 -38.43 21.59 3.56
N LEU A 465 -37.23 22.02 3.96
CA LEU A 465 -37.06 22.99 5.05
C LEU A 465 -37.27 24.41 4.52
N LEU A 466 -37.81 25.28 5.36
CA LEU A 466 -37.97 26.71 5.07
C LEU A 466 -36.74 27.50 5.55
N GLY A 467 -36.55 28.69 4.99
CA GLY A 467 -35.47 29.59 5.44
C GLY A 467 -34.26 29.64 4.49
N TRP A 468 -34.43 29.21 3.26
CA TRP A 468 -33.39 29.33 2.23
C TRP A 468 -33.46 30.67 1.49
N ARG A 469 -32.31 31.36 1.39
CA ARG A 469 -32.09 32.43 0.41
C ARG A 469 -31.74 31.84 -0.97
N VAL A 470 -30.90 30.78 -0.97
CA VAL A 470 -30.63 29.95 -2.13
C VAL A 470 -30.94 28.49 -1.73
N PRO A 471 -31.91 27.84 -2.39
CA PRO A 471 -32.29 26.47 -2.05
C PRO A 471 -31.16 25.49 -2.32
N PRO A 472 -31.19 24.30 -1.65
CA PRO A 472 -30.17 23.28 -1.81
C PRO A 472 -29.97 22.83 -3.25
N LYS A 473 -28.71 22.85 -3.72
CA LYS A 473 -28.26 22.36 -5.04
C LYS A 473 -27.18 21.31 -4.83
N GLN A 474 -27.25 20.24 -5.61
CA GLN A 474 -26.29 19.14 -5.54
C GLN A 474 -25.08 19.35 -6.46
N GLU A 475 -23.95 18.72 -6.10
CA GLU A 475 -22.72 18.63 -6.90
C GLU A 475 -22.24 20.02 -7.41
N VAL A 476 -22.03 20.93 -6.48
CA VAL A 476 -21.63 22.31 -6.80
C VAL A 476 -20.12 22.45 -6.65
N LEU A 477 -19.46 22.90 -7.69
CA LEU A 477 -18.04 23.29 -7.62
C LEU A 477 -17.88 24.61 -6.85
N THR A 478 -16.83 24.69 -6.04
CA THR A 478 -16.40 25.95 -5.41
C THR A 478 -16.01 27.00 -6.47
N ASP A 479 -16.04 28.28 -6.11
CA ASP A 479 -15.77 29.39 -7.04
C ASP A 479 -14.38 29.28 -7.69
N ASP A 480 -13.40 28.70 -6.97
CA ASP A 480 -12.04 28.42 -7.44
C ASP A 480 -11.89 27.05 -8.16
N ARG A 481 -12.97 26.28 -8.27
CA ARG A 481 -13.04 24.95 -8.88
C ARG A 481 -12.11 23.91 -8.25
N ASN A 482 -11.70 24.12 -7.01
CA ASN A 482 -10.80 23.19 -6.34
C ASN A 482 -11.52 22.12 -5.52
N PHE A 483 -12.84 22.27 -5.27
CA PHE A 483 -13.63 21.28 -4.55
C PHE A 483 -15.02 21.14 -5.18
N SER A 484 -15.57 19.93 -5.14
CA SER A 484 -17.00 19.68 -5.32
C SER A 484 -17.63 19.53 -3.94
N VAL A 485 -18.80 20.13 -3.78
CA VAL A 485 -19.60 20.06 -2.55
C VAL A 485 -20.86 19.27 -2.86
N ASP A 486 -21.15 18.25 -2.03
CA ASP A 486 -22.31 17.37 -2.27
C ASP A 486 -23.62 18.17 -2.36
N ILE A 487 -23.87 19.11 -1.43
CA ILE A 487 -25.03 19.98 -1.44
C ILE A 487 -24.64 21.36 -0.92
N VAL A 488 -24.88 22.40 -1.73
CA VAL A 488 -24.69 23.81 -1.35
C VAL A 488 -26.05 24.47 -1.17
N ALA A 489 -26.19 25.24 -0.10
CA ALA A 489 -27.36 26.09 0.15
C ALA A 489 -26.91 27.42 0.77
N VAL A 490 -27.80 28.43 0.72
CA VAL A 490 -27.58 29.70 1.42
C VAL A 490 -28.78 29.98 2.30
N THR A 491 -28.56 30.17 3.59
CA THR A 491 -29.62 30.49 4.54
C THR A 491 -30.21 31.87 4.30
N ALA A 492 -31.38 32.17 4.85
CA ALA A 492 -31.97 33.54 4.81
C ALA A 492 -31.04 34.60 5.35
N ALA A 493 -30.19 34.25 6.33
CA ALA A 493 -29.18 35.13 6.90
C ALA A 493 -27.93 35.32 6.03
N GLY A 494 -27.87 34.63 4.87
CA GLY A 494 -26.75 34.76 3.95
C GLY A 494 -25.57 33.78 4.22
N VAL A 495 -25.69 32.86 5.19
CA VAL A 495 -24.65 31.86 5.47
C VAL A 495 -24.58 30.84 4.32
N ARG A 496 -23.39 30.64 3.75
CA ARG A 496 -23.11 29.63 2.73
C ARG A 496 -22.86 28.28 3.42
N LEU A 497 -23.69 27.31 3.13
CA LEU A 497 -23.56 25.96 3.68
C LEU A 497 -22.97 25.02 2.66
N ALA A 498 -22.02 24.20 3.13
CA ALA A 498 -21.55 23.00 2.43
C ALA A 498 -22.02 21.78 3.25
N VAL A 499 -23.06 21.11 2.75
CA VAL A 499 -23.56 19.88 3.38
C VAL A 499 -22.92 18.69 2.68
N GLU A 500 -22.07 17.99 3.43
CA GLU A 500 -21.31 16.83 2.98
C GLU A 500 -21.98 15.54 3.47
N VAL A 501 -22.28 14.64 2.55
CA VAL A 501 -22.97 13.37 2.82
C VAL A 501 -21.93 12.26 2.91
N ASP A 502 -21.37 12.13 4.11
CA ASP A 502 -20.18 11.32 4.33
C ASP A 502 -20.49 9.82 4.43
N GLY A 503 -20.13 9.08 3.38
CA GLY A 503 -20.21 7.62 3.32
C GLY A 503 -19.16 6.92 4.21
N PRO A 504 -19.16 5.57 4.27
CA PRO A 504 -18.20 4.80 5.07
C PRO A 504 -16.74 5.10 4.77
N THR A 505 -16.47 5.61 3.56
CA THR A 505 -15.11 5.91 3.08
C THR A 505 -14.51 7.18 3.67
N HIS A 506 -15.27 7.97 4.39
CA HIS A 506 -14.84 9.22 5.03
C HIS A 506 -14.45 9.05 6.51
N PHE A 507 -14.49 7.80 7.00
CA PHE A 507 -14.24 7.50 8.41
C PHE A 507 -13.18 6.41 8.58
N VAL A 508 -12.48 6.45 9.70
CA VAL A 508 -11.56 5.42 10.19
C VAL A 508 -12.10 4.81 11.49
N ASN A 509 -11.82 3.53 11.70
CA ASN A 509 -12.13 2.85 12.95
C ASN A 509 -10.98 3.03 13.94
N VAL A 510 -11.27 3.53 15.13
CA VAL A 510 -10.33 3.74 16.23
C VAL A 510 -10.90 3.03 17.46
N GLY A 511 -10.39 1.85 17.79
CA GLY A 511 -10.87 1.08 18.95
C GLY A 511 -12.38 0.81 18.96
N GLY A 512 -12.99 0.55 17.79
CA GLY A 512 -14.42 0.36 17.63
C GLY A 512 -15.25 1.64 17.44
N ARG A 513 -14.65 2.82 17.61
CA ARG A 513 -15.27 4.12 17.30
C ARG A 513 -14.92 4.55 15.88
N TRP A 514 -15.77 5.38 15.29
CA TRP A 514 -15.55 5.92 13.95
C TRP A 514 -15.24 7.40 14.04
N GLU A 515 -14.07 7.75 13.53
CA GLU A 515 -13.58 9.12 13.48
C GLU A 515 -13.40 9.54 12.02
N VAL A 516 -13.41 10.82 11.76
CA VAL A 516 -13.25 11.38 10.41
C VAL A 516 -11.80 11.16 9.94
N GLU A 517 -11.62 10.58 8.73
CA GLU A 517 -10.29 10.36 8.15
C GLU A 517 -9.58 11.68 7.77
N GLY A 518 -8.26 11.63 7.63
CA GLY A 518 -7.46 12.82 7.35
C GLY A 518 -7.87 13.60 6.09
N PRO A 519 -8.04 12.97 4.90
CA PRO A 519 -8.47 13.64 3.68
C PRO A 519 -9.80 14.40 3.83
N THR A 520 -10.75 13.82 4.56
CA THR A 520 -12.05 14.45 4.84
C THR A 520 -11.88 15.64 5.79
N GLN A 521 -11.04 15.53 6.82
CA GLN A 521 -10.69 16.66 7.69
C GLN A 521 -10.05 17.80 6.88
N TYR A 522 -9.14 17.50 5.97
CA TYR A 522 -8.51 18.47 5.07
C TYR A 522 -9.56 19.17 4.20
N ARG A 523 -10.44 18.41 3.52
CA ARG A 523 -11.51 18.94 2.68
C ARG A 523 -12.39 19.92 3.47
N ASN A 524 -12.82 19.53 4.67
CA ASN A 524 -13.70 20.34 5.49
C ASN A 524 -13.02 21.66 5.89
N ARG A 525 -11.74 21.66 6.28
CA ARG A 525 -10.98 22.88 6.55
C ARG A 525 -10.86 23.78 5.33
N ALA A 526 -10.57 23.18 4.16
CA ALA A 526 -10.43 23.92 2.92
C ALA A 526 -11.74 24.57 2.47
N LEU A 527 -12.89 23.93 2.68
CA LEU A 527 -14.21 24.52 2.43
C LEU A 527 -14.50 25.66 3.41
N THR A 528 -14.13 25.50 4.69
CA THR A 528 -14.24 26.58 5.69
C THR A 528 -13.40 27.79 5.29
N ALA A 529 -12.17 27.60 4.82
CA ALA A 529 -11.32 28.70 4.34
C ALA A 529 -11.92 29.45 3.14
N ARG A 530 -12.82 28.80 2.37
CA ARG A 530 -13.59 29.40 1.27
C ARG A 530 -14.92 30.04 1.68
N GLY A 531 -15.14 30.16 2.97
CA GLY A 531 -16.31 30.84 3.55
C GLY A 531 -17.57 29.99 3.62
N TYR A 532 -17.44 28.66 3.57
CA TYR A 532 -18.55 27.75 3.83
C TYR A 532 -18.62 27.36 5.32
N THR A 533 -19.83 27.24 5.85
CA THR A 533 -20.09 26.48 7.07
C THR A 533 -20.32 25.02 6.64
N VAL A 534 -19.42 24.13 7.05
CA VAL A 534 -19.45 22.72 6.66
C VAL A 534 -20.33 21.91 7.62
N ILE A 535 -21.27 21.17 7.06
CA ILE A 535 -22.18 20.29 7.80
C ILE A 535 -22.00 18.86 7.30
N SER A 536 -21.45 18.00 8.13
CA SER A 536 -21.29 16.57 7.82
C SER A 536 -22.53 15.79 8.21
N ILE A 537 -23.04 14.98 7.28
CA ILE A 537 -24.14 14.03 7.47
C ILE A 537 -23.56 12.61 7.38
N PRO A 538 -23.12 12.01 8.50
CA PRO A 538 -22.56 10.66 8.52
C PRO A 538 -23.59 9.61 8.14
N TRP A 539 -23.21 8.67 7.28
CA TRP A 539 -24.07 7.59 6.79
C TRP A 539 -24.71 6.77 7.91
N ARG A 540 -24.03 6.61 9.04
CA ARG A 540 -24.52 5.84 10.20
C ARG A 540 -25.68 6.53 10.89
N GLU A 541 -25.56 7.84 11.09
CA GLU A 541 -26.61 8.64 11.71
C GLU A 541 -27.85 8.66 10.82
N TRP A 542 -27.63 8.86 9.51
CA TRP A 542 -28.71 8.89 8.52
C TRP A 542 -29.41 7.54 8.39
N ALA A 543 -28.68 6.42 8.39
CA ALA A 543 -29.22 5.07 8.24
C ALA A 543 -30.16 4.66 9.38
N GLN A 544 -29.98 5.22 10.59
CA GLN A 544 -30.85 4.96 11.75
C GLN A 544 -32.27 5.52 11.55
N MET A 545 -32.43 6.50 10.67
CA MET A 545 -33.70 7.18 10.41
C MET A 545 -34.35 6.72 9.08
N LYS A 546 -34.01 5.52 8.60
CA LYS A 546 -34.51 5.02 7.32
C LYS A 546 -36.04 4.93 7.31
N GLY A 547 -36.67 5.66 6.38
CA GLY A 547 -38.12 5.69 6.22
C GLY A 547 -38.89 6.63 7.17
N ALA A 548 -38.22 7.31 8.10
CA ALA A 548 -38.83 8.22 9.07
C ALA A 548 -38.61 9.69 8.67
N GLN A 549 -39.39 10.20 7.73
CA GLN A 549 -39.22 11.53 7.13
C GLN A 549 -39.17 12.66 8.19
N GLN A 550 -40.02 12.65 9.18
CA GLN A 550 -40.03 13.65 10.25
C GLN A 550 -38.73 13.62 11.08
N GLN A 551 -38.23 12.42 11.41
CA GLN A 551 -36.96 12.29 12.13
C GLN A 551 -35.79 12.79 11.31
N GLN A 552 -35.77 12.50 10.00
CA GLN A 552 -34.74 13.02 9.09
C GLN A 552 -34.75 14.54 9.02
N GLN A 553 -35.92 15.16 8.92
CA GLN A 553 -36.05 16.61 8.91
C GLN A 553 -35.63 17.24 10.25
N GLN A 554 -36.04 16.65 11.38
CA GLN A 554 -35.63 17.12 12.70
C GLN A 554 -34.11 17.01 12.89
N TYR A 555 -33.53 15.88 12.50
CA TYR A 555 -32.08 15.69 12.54
C TYR A 555 -31.32 16.76 11.73
N LEU A 556 -31.78 17.08 10.51
CA LEU A 556 -31.17 18.12 9.69
C LEU A 556 -31.32 19.51 10.35
N LEU A 557 -32.47 19.82 10.93
CA LEU A 557 -32.68 21.04 11.68
C LEU A 557 -31.72 21.16 12.87
N ASP A 558 -31.52 20.08 13.60
CA ASP A 558 -30.61 20.07 14.76
C ASP A 558 -29.15 20.23 14.34
N LYS A 559 -28.70 19.57 13.25
CA LYS A 559 -27.39 19.78 12.66
C LYS A 559 -27.18 21.23 12.19
N LEU A 560 -28.16 21.80 11.49
CA LEU A 560 -28.12 23.19 11.03
C LEU A 560 -28.07 24.17 12.19
N LYS A 561 -28.84 23.94 13.26
CA LYS A 561 -28.82 24.78 14.48
C LYS A 561 -27.48 24.65 15.21
N GLY A 562 -26.96 23.43 15.41
CA GLY A 562 -25.72 23.19 16.13
C GLY A 562 -24.53 23.95 15.54
N GLU A 563 -24.38 23.93 14.22
CA GLU A 563 -23.30 24.59 13.50
C GLU A 563 -23.53 26.09 13.29
N THR A 564 -24.78 26.54 13.26
CA THR A 564 -25.13 27.96 13.08
C THR A 564 -25.34 28.71 14.40
N TYR A 565 -25.48 28.05 15.56
CA TYR A 565 -25.68 28.70 16.86
C TYR A 565 -24.52 29.58 17.29
N SER A 566 -23.31 29.31 16.81
CA SER A 566 -22.16 30.22 17.04
C SER A 566 -22.26 31.54 16.28
N LEU A 567 -23.18 31.65 15.31
CA LEU A 567 -23.30 32.82 14.42
C LEU A 567 -24.67 33.52 14.46
N PHE A 568 -25.75 32.87 14.95
CA PHE A 568 -27.10 33.42 14.86
C PHE A 568 -28.02 33.09 16.04
N SER A 569 -28.33 34.11 16.83
CA SER A 569 -29.43 34.08 17.79
C SER A 569 -30.83 34.40 17.20
N ALA A 570 -30.99 34.44 15.87
CA ALA A 570 -32.19 35.01 15.27
C ALA A 570 -32.72 34.40 13.96
N CYS A 571 -32.48 33.12 13.63
CA CYS A 571 -33.15 32.51 12.45
C CYS A 571 -34.02 31.33 12.88
N SER A 572 -35.34 31.52 12.79
CA SER A 572 -36.31 30.41 12.98
C SER A 572 -36.33 29.49 11.74
N TRP A 573 -35.85 28.27 11.89
CA TRP A 573 -36.08 27.20 10.93
C TRP A 573 -37.43 26.54 11.20
N HIS A 574 -38.29 26.40 10.18
CA HIS A 574 -39.58 25.76 10.30
C HIS A 574 -39.75 24.63 9.29
N LEU A 575 -40.52 23.62 9.66
CA LEU A 575 -40.99 22.58 8.76
C LEU A 575 -42.15 23.11 7.91
N GLU A 576 -42.20 22.81 6.59
CA GLU A 576 -43.41 22.97 5.80
C GLU A 576 -44.48 22.02 6.36
N SER A 577 -45.43 22.56 7.14
CA SER A 577 -46.52 21.80 7.64
C SER A 577 -47.61 21.62 6.56
N ALA A 578 -47.62 20.47 5.93
CA ALA A 578 -48.84 19.93 5.32
C ALA A 578 -49.64 19.18 6.39
N CYS A 579 -50.16 19.87 7.39
CA CYS A 579 -51.27 19.38 8.21
C CYS A 579 -51.87 20.51 9.07
N PRO A 580 -53.15 20.84 8.95
CA PRO A 580 -53.80 21.81 9.80
C PRO A 580 -54.29 21.10 11.08
N LEU A 581 -53.57 21.25 12.17
CA LEU A 581 -54.14 21.02 13.50
C LEU A 581 -53.73 22.14 14.44
N HIS A 582 -54.70 23.00 14.72
CA HIS A 582 -54.71 23.93 15.80
C HIS A 582 -54.24 23.28 17.12
N LEU A 583 -53.25 23.84 17.75
CA LEU A 583 -53.10 23.80 19.19
C LEU A 583 -52.82 25.21 19.66
N GLN A 584 -53.86 25.86 20.17
CA GLN A 584 -53.80 27.06 21.01
C GLN A 584 -52.91 26.77 22.21
N ALA A 585 -51.79 27.41 22.31
CA ALA A 585 -51.06 27.52 23.56
C ALA A 585 -51.67 28.68 24.36
N THR A 586 -52.52 28.35 25.31
CA THR A 586 -52.91 29.26 26.40
C THR A 586 -51.70 29.56 27.25
N ALA A 587 -51.36 30.84 27.34
CA ALA A 587 -50.51 31.39 28.36
C ALA A 587 -51.19 31.27 29.73
N LEU A 588 -50.48 30.77 30.75
CA LEU A 588 -50.77 31.07 32.15
C LEU A 588 -49.50 30.98 32.99
N HIS A 589 -49.15 32.16 33.56
CA HIS A 589 -48.37 32.53 34.74
C HIS A 589 -46.95 31.97 34.93
#